data_401fd1bad6b100e1842056bc1d6bd9bb
#
_entry.id   401fd1bad6b100e1842056bc1d6bd9bb
#
_cell.length_a   1.000
_cell.length_b   1.000
_cell.length_c   1.000
_cell.angle_alpha   90.00
_cell.angle_beta   90.00
_cell.angle_gamma   90.00
#
_symmetry.space_group_name_H-M   'P 1'
#
loop_
_entity.id
_entity.type
_entity.pdbx_description
1 polymer ?
#
loop_
_entity_poly.entity_id
_entity_poly.type
_entity_poly.pdbx_seq_one_letter_code
_entity_poly.pdbx_strand_id
1 'polypeptide(L)'
;RDAVQRALDQVQLIHDQTLRQIAHGRNARQAAEQVYMPRHQRGDWENYGQVESHVRQVYNGTIGWFGGDVYDINPLSENEEAARTVQMMGGPAAVQKAAASANAQGGLANWRWTLKLTFLLLQLDPADAEARKPRAAAARALGQRASAANVRGWYLTEALQIEGKMQFKGQPLTVDAIRRFLGTPTAQALVAASVDENLQFVRYLVDPRKAEA
;
A
#
# COMPACT_ATOMS: atom_id res chain seq x y z
N ARG A 1 -4.59 23.83 -24.54
CA ARG A 1 -3.65 24.70 -23.82
C ARG A 1 -4.07 24.83 -22.36
N ASP A 2 -5.32 25.13 -22.08
CA ASP A 2 -5.83 25.36 -20.71
C ASP A 2 -5.78 24.11 -19.82
N ALA A 3 -5.99 22.90 -20.38
CA ALA A 3 -5.90 21.66 -19.62
C ALA A 3 -4.47 21.37 -19.16
N VAL A 4 -3.50 21.59 -20.05
CA VAL A 4 -2.07 21.40 -19.74
C VAL A 4 -1.61 22.42 -18.69
N GLN A 5 -2.04 23.69 -18.83
CA GLN A 5 -1.71 24.72 -17.86
C GLN A 5 -2.29 24.38 -16.47
N ARG A 6 -3.55 23.97 -16.39
CA ARG A 6 -4.17 23.54 -15.14
C ARG A 6 -3.41 22.36 -14.50
N ALA A 7 -3.03 21.37 -15.29
CA ALA A 7 -2.24 20.24 -14.78
C ALA A 7 -0.89 20.70 -14.20
N LEU A 8 -0.21 21.61 -14.90
CA LEU A 8 1.05 22.21 -14.44
C LEU A 8 0.87 22.94 -13.10
N ASP A 9 -0.15 23.81 -13.02
CA ASP A 9 -0.46 24.58 -11.82
C ASP A 9 -0.76 23.66 -10.61
N GLN A 10 -1.47 22.56 -10.85
CA GLN A 10 -1.79 21.56 -9.83
C GLN A 10 -0.55 20.81 -9.32
N VAL A 11 0.32 20.36 -10.24
CA VAL A 11 1.60 19.71 -9.90
C VAL A 11 2.47 20.66 -9.10
N GLN A 12 2.62 21.91 -9.56
CA GLN A 12 3.42 22.92 -8.91
C GLN A 12 2.87 23.23 -7.51
N LEU A 13 1.55 23.38 -7.35
CA LEU A 13 0.94 23.61 -6.05
C LEU A 13 1.25 22.46 -5.07
N ILE A 14 1.07 21.20 -5.49
CA ILE A 14 1.38 20.05 -4.64
C ILE A 14 2.85 20.04 -4.25
N HIS A 15 3.74 20.26 -5.21
CA HIS A 15 5.17 20.32 -4.96
C HIS A 15 5.51 21.42 -3.93
N ASP A 16 5.13 22.66 -4.19
CA ASP A 16 5.49 23.80 -3.37
C ASP A 16 4.86 23.73 -1.96
N GLN A 17 3.61 23.27 -1.87
CA GLN A 17 2.97 23.06 -0.57
C GLN A 17 3.62 21.90 0.20
N THR A 18 4.11 20.87 -0.48
CA THR A 18 4.87 19.79 0.17
C THR A 18 6.20 20.34 0.73
N LEU A 19 6.96 21.11 -0.06
CA LEU A 19 8.19 21.75 0.43
C LEU A 19 7.93 22.66 1.64
N ARG A 20 6.81 23.40 1.62
CA ARG A 20 6.37 24.17 2.78
C ARG A 20 6.16 23.31 4.03
N GLN A 21 5.51 22.13 3.88
CA GLN A 21 5.31 21.22 5.01
C GLN A 21 6.64 20.65 5.54
N ILE A 22 7.57 20.33 4.64
CA ILE A 22 8.93 19.91 4.98
C ILE A 22 9.64 21.00 5.78
N ALA A 23 9.57 22.26 5.34
CA ALA A 23 10.14 23.40 6.06
C ALA A 23 9.54 23.61 7.45
N HIS A 24 8.30 23.14 7.67
CA HIS A 24 7.66 23.11 8.99
C HIS A 24 8.02 21.87 9.84
N GLY A 25 8.96 21.04 9.40
CA GLY A 25 9.42 19.85 10.12
C GLY A 25 8.42 18.69 10.14
N ARG A 26 7.46 18.64 9.20
CA ARG A 26 6.48 17.57 9.12
C ARG A 26 7.03 16.38 8.37
N ASN A 27 6.71 15.17 8.83
CA ASN A 27 6.98 13.94 8.09
C ASN A 27 5.99 13.75 6.92
N ALA A 28 6.24 12.75 6.07
CA ALA A 28 5.44 12.49 4.86
C ALA A 28 3.93 12.32 5.13
N ARG A 29 3.56 11.64 6.25
CA ARG A 29 2.16 11.44 6.63
C ARG A 29 1.52 12.75 7.05
N GLN A 30 2.16 13.50 7.93
CA GLN A 30 1.69 14.80 8.40
C GLN A 30 1.60 15.81 7.26
N ALA A 31 2.58 15.83 6.35
CA ALA A 31 2.54 16.68 5.16
C ALA A 31 1.33 16.34 4.27
N ALA A 32 1.05 15.05 4.04
CA ALA A 32 -0.09 14.62 3.23
C ALA A 32 -1.45 15.02 3.83
N GLU A 33 -1.56 15.16 5.14
CA GLU A 33 -2.77 15.62 5.83
C GLU A 33 -3.00 17.14 5.70
N GLN A 34 -1.94 17.91 5.41
CA GLN A 34 -1.97 19.38 5.41
C GLN A 34 -2.02 19.99 4.00
N VAL A 35 -1.62 19.28 2.98
CA VAL A 35 -1.68 19.79 1.61
C VAL A 35 -3.10 19.69 1.08
N TYR A 36 -3.63 20.85 0.71
CA TYR A 36 -5.00 20.99 0.26
C TYR A 36 -5.06 21.51 -1.17
N MET A 37 -5.85 20.86 -2.01
CA MET A 37 -6.14 21.33 -3.37
C MET A 37 -7.34 22.28 -3.34
N PRO A 38 -7.17 23.56 -3.73
CA PRO A 38 -8.28 24.53 -3.78
C PRO A 38 -9.40 24.08 -4.69
N ARG A 39 -10.64 24.49 -4.39
CA ARG A 39 -11.83 24.05 -5.16
C ARG A 39 -11.74 24.34 -6.65
N HIS A 40 -11.20 25.49 -7.05
CA HIS A 40 -11.05 25.89 -8.46
C HIS A 40 -9.99 25.06 -9.21
N GLN A 41 -9.13 24.34 -8.50
CA GLN A 41 -8.12 23.42 -9.04
C GLN A 41 -8.51 21.95 -8.83
N ARG A 42 -9.55 21.66 -8.05
CA ARG A 42 -10.13 20.32 -7.97
C ARG A 42 -10.85 19.99 -9.28
N GLY A 43 -11.02 18.74 -9.56
CA GLY A 43 -11.72 18.26 -10.74
C GLY A 43 -11.07 16.99 -11.23
N ASP A 44 -10.76 16.91 -12.49
CA ASP A 44 -10.26 15.70 -13.15
C ASP A 44 -8.85 15.25 -12.69
N TRP A 45 -8.18 16.06 -11.86
CA TRP A 45 -6.83 15.76 -11.38
C TRP A 45 -6.76 14.47 -10.56
N GLU A 46 -7.70 14.25 -9.65
CA GLU A 46 -7.72 13.06 -8.79
C GLU A 46 -8.35 11.82 -9.46
N ASN A 47 -8.53 11.83 -10.77
CA ASN A 47 -9.05 10.68 -11.49
C ASN A 47 -8.06 9.51 -11.57
N TYR A 48 -6.74 9.79 -11.55
CA TYR A 48 -5.69 8.78 -11.60
C TYR A 48 -5.01 8.59 -10.24
N GLY A 49 -4.47 9.65 -9.67
CA GLY A 49 -3.80 9.68 -8.36
C GLY A 49 -4.48 10.65 -7.41
N GLN A 50 -4.24 10.51 -6.14
CA GLN A 50 -4.75 11.43 -5.11
C GLN A 50 -3.64 12.34 -4.59
N VAL A 51 -4.03 13.51 -4.06
CA VAL A 51 -3.09 14.53 -3.54
C VAL A 51 -2.15 13.94 -2.50
N GLU A 52 -2.67 13.15 -1.55
CA GLU A 52 -1.85 12.54 -0.48
C GLU A 52 -0.75 11.61 -1.03
N SER A 53 -1.01 10.92 -2.13
CA SER A 53 -0.01 10.04 -2.77
C SER A 53 1.10 10.86 -3.42
N HIS A 54 0.73 11.95 -4.11
CA HIS A 54 1.70 12.85 -4.74
C HIS A 54 2.55 13.59 -3.70
N VAL A 55 1.97 14.04 -2.58
CA VAL A 55 2.70 14.65 -1.47
C VAL A 55 3.77 13.71 -0.93
N ARG A 56 3.43 12.43 -0.71
CA ARG A 56 4.40 11.43 -0.25
C ARG A 56 5.52 11.19 -1.28
N GLN A 57 5.20 11.21 -2.57
CA GLN A 57 6.19 11.10 -3.64
C GLN A 57 7.17 12.27 -3.62
N VAL A 58 6.67 13.51 -3.56
CA VAL A 58 7.51 14.72 -3.46
C VAL A 58 8.36 14.68 -2.20
N TYR A 59 7.77 14.34 -1.05
CA TYR A 59 8.49 14.22 0.20
C TYR A 59 9.64 13.22 0.10
N ASN A 60 9.37 12.01 -0.38
CA ASN A 60 10.38 10.95 -0.53
C ASN A 60 11.48 11.34 -1.53
N GLY A 61 11.13 12.06 -2.60
CA GLY A 61 12.11 12.57 -3.56
C GLY A 61 12.99 13.70 -3.02
N THR A 62 12.52 14.43 -2.00
CA THR A 62 13.23 15.58 -1.42
C THR A 62 14.04 15.19 -0.17
N ILE A 63 13.44 14.47 0.75
CA ILE A 63 14.01 14.11 2.07
C ILE A 63 14.48 12.66 2.11
N GLY A 64 13.81 11.77 1.38
CA GLY A 64 14.02 10.33 1.46
C GLY A 64 13.05 9.64 2.42
N TRP A 65 13.42 8.43 2.84
CA TRP A 65 12.57 7.56 3.64
C TRP A 65 12.45 7.95 5.11
N PHE A 66 13.48 8.63 5.66
CA PHE A 66 13.56 8.91 7.09
C PHE A 66 12.65 10.08 7.48
N GLY A 67 11.65 9.79 8.31
CA GLY A 67 10.64 10.76 8.76
C GLY A 67 11.02 11.57 10.00
N GLY A 68 12.21 11.34 10.59
CA GLY A 68 12.72 12.06 11.77
C GLY A 68 12.51 11.34 13.10
N ASP A 69 11.75 10.25 13.16
CA ASP A 69 11.62 9.41 14.35
C ASP A 69 12.73 8.37 14.40
N VAL A 70 13.51 8.35 15.49
CA VAL A 70 14.62 7.40 15.66
C VAL A 70 14.19 5.93 15.66
N TYR A 71 12.93 5.64 15.96
CA TYR A 71 12.36 4.30 15.85
C TYR A 71 12.43 3.78 14.41
N ASP A 72 12.20 4.65 13.42
CA ASP A 72 12.21 4.27 12.00
C ASP A 72 13.60 3.84 11.48
N ILE A 73 14.69 4.12 12.24
CA ILE A 73 16.05 3.73 11.83
C ILE A 73 16.22 2.21 11.89
N ASN A 74 15.78 1.58 12.98
CA ASN A 74 15.82 0.14 13.19
C ASN A 74 14.51 -0.33 13.85
N PRO A 75 13.40 -0.34 13.12
CA PRO A 75 12.11 -0.74 13.68
C PRO A 75 12.10 -2.25 13.99
N LEU A 76 11.20 -2.64 14.86
CA LEU A 76 10.83 -4.05 15.01
C LEU A 76 10.39 -4.63 13.66
N SER A 77 10.54 -5.94 13.47
CA SER A 77 9.91 -6.59 12.32
C SER A 77 8.38 -6.40 12.40
N GLU A 78 7.72 -6.33 11.24
CA GLU A 78 6.25 -6.16 11.20
C GLU A 78 5.51 -7.23 12.02
N ASN A 79 6.01 -8.48 12.00
CA ASN A 79 5.44 -9.57 12.80
C ASN A 79 5.62 -9.36 14.30
N GLU A 80 6.79 -8.90 14.73
CA GLU A 80 7.06 -8.66 16.14
C GLU A 80 6.27 -7.46 16.67
N GLU A 81 6.21 -6.37 15.90
CA GLU A 81 5.38 -5.21 16.24
C GLU A 81 3.90 -5.60 16.32
N ALA A 82 3.41 -6.38 15.34
CA ALA A 82 2.03 -6.87 15.34
C ALA A 82 1.74 -7.75 16.56
N ALA A 83 2.65 -8.68 16.91
CA ALA A 83 2.47 -9.57 18.06
C ALA A 83 2.35 -8.78 19.36
N ARG A 84 3.26 -7.84 19.61
CA ARG A 84 3.25 -6.99 20.81
C ARG A 84 2.00 -6.11 20.85
N THR A 85 1.64 -5.50 19.72
CA THR A 85 0.46 -4.62 19.63
C THR A 85 -0.83 -5.39 19.87
N VAL A 86 -1.02 -6.55 19.23
CA VAL A 86 -2.20 -7.40 19.42
C VAL A 86 -2.28 -7.89 20.86
N GLN A 87 -1.17 -8.31 21.47
CA GLN A 87 -1.12 -8.71 22.86
C GLN A 87 -1.56 -7.56 23.80
N MET A 88 -1.05 -6.37 23.59
CA MET A 88 -1.38 -5.18 24.38
C MET A 88 -2.86 -4.77 24.23
N MET A 89 -3.47 -5.05 23.07
CA MET A 89 -4.90 -4.82 22.79
C MET A 89 -5.84 -5.91 23.35
N GLY A 90 -5.34 -6.86 24.11
CA GLY A 90 -6.14 -7.94 24.71
C GLY A 90 -6.18 -9.24 23.90
N GLY A 91 -5.27 -9.41 22.95
CA GLY A 91 -5.11 -10.60 22.14
C GLY A 91 -5.93 -10.62 20.85
N PRO A 92 -5.72 -11.66 20.00
CA PRO A 92 -6.33 -11.73 18.67
C PRO A 92 -7.85 -11.62 18.68
N ALA A 93 -8.55 -12.31 19.58
CA ALA A 93 -10.01 -12.28 19.66
C ALA A 93 -10.57 -10.87 19.96
N ALA A 94 -9.90 -10.10 20.81
CA ALA A 94 -10.29 -8.73 21.10
C ALA A 94 -10.12 -7.82 19.88
N VAL A 95 -9.02 -7.98 19.15
CA VAL A 95 -8.73 -7.21 17.92
C VAL A 95 -9.69 -7.60 16.79
N GLN A 96 -10.03 -8.90 16.61
CA GLN A 96 -11.03 -9.37 15.65
C GLN A 96 -12.40 -8.73 15.93
N LYS A 97 -12.84 -8.75 17.19
CA LYS A 97 -14.09 -8.11 17.61
C LYS A 97 -14.09 -6.60 17.33
N ALA A 98 -13.01 -5.92 17.65
CA ALA A 98 -12.85 -4.49 17.38
C ALA A 98 -12.88 -4.18 15.87
N ALA A 99 -12.21 -4.98 15.04
CA ALA A 99 -12.22 -4.84 13.59
C ALA A 99 -13.61 -5.05 12.99
N ALA A 100 -14.34 -6.09 13.43
CA ALA A 100 -15.72 -6.36 13.01
C ALA A 100 -16.66 -5.21 13.40
N SER A 101 -16.53 -4.71 14.63
CA SER A 101 -17.33 -3.58 15.13
C SER A 101 -17.07 -2.29 14.32
N ALA A 102 -15.80 -1.94 14.11
CA ALA A 102 -15.44 -0.77 13.32
C ALA A 102 -15.96 -0.88 11.88
N ASN A 103 -15.84 -2.06 11.27
CA ASN A 103 -16.38 -2.28 9.92
C ASN A 103 -17.89 -2.11 9.86
N ALA A 104 -18.63 -2.62 10.85
CA ALA A 104 -20.08 -2.52 10.94
C ALA A 104 -20.56 -1.07 11.15
N GLN A 105 -19.85 -0.28 11.96
CA GLN A 105 -20.14 1.14 12.14
C GLN A 105 -19.96 1.95 10.83
N GLY A 106 -19.08 1.53 9.97
CA GLY A 106 -18.87 2.16 8.67
C GLY A 106 -18.24 3.55 8.73
N GLY A 107 -18.11 4.17 7.58
CA GLY A 107 -17.48 5.48 7.43
C GLY A 107 -15.95 5.40 7.22
N LEU A 108 -15.38 6.45 6.62
CA LEU A 108 -13.99 6.44 6.17
C LEU A 108 -12.99 6.11 7.29
N ALA A 109 -13.17 6.71 8.46
CA ALA A 109 -12.28 6.50 9.60
C ALA A 109 -12.35 5.05 10.10
N ASN A 110 -13.56 4.52 10.27
CA ASN A 110 -13.77 3.16 10.76
C ASN A 110 -13.28 2.10 9.76
N TRP A 111 -13.49 2.27 8.46
CA TRP A 111 -12.94 1.34 7.46
C TRP A 111 -11.41 1.37 7.41
N ARG A 112 -10.78 2.55 7.52
CA ARG A 112 -9.31 2.67 7.63
C ARG A 112 -8.80 1.99 8.91
N TRP A 113 -9.52 2.16 10.01
CA TRP A 113 -9.20 1.49 11.27
C TRP A 113 -9.36 -0.03 11.16
N THR A 114 -10.43 -0.51 10.52
CA THR A 114 -10.59 -1.93 10.20
C THR A 114 -9.40 -2.48 9.43
N LEU A 115 -8.91 -1.75 8.40
CA LEU A 115 -7.73 -2.17 7.64
C LEU A 115 -6.48 -2.24 8.53
N LYS A 116 -6.30 -1.30 9.48
CA LYS A 116 -5.14 -1.32 10.41
C LYS A 116 -5.22 -2.52 11.36
N LEU A 117 -6.38 -2.76 11.97
CA LEU A 117 -6.57 -3.87 12.91
C LEU A 117 -6.37 -5.23 12.22
N THR A 118 -6.98 -5.38 11.05
CA THR A 118 -6.85 -6.63 10.28
C THR A 118 -5.45 -6.83 9.69
N PHE A 119 -4.71 -5.76 9.41
CA PHE A 119 -3.30 -5.84 9.05
C PHE A 119 -2.49 -6.51 10.18
N LEU A 120 -2.66 -6.07 11.42
CA LEU A 120 -1.96 -6.64 12.57
C LEU A 120 -2.26 -8.13 12.76
N LEU A 121 -3.54 -8.52 12.62
CA LEU A 121 -3.95 -9.93 12.73
C LEU A 121 -3.35 -10.79 11.61
N LEU A 122 -3.38 -10.31 10.36
CA LEU A 122 -2.89 -11.04 9.20
C LEU A 122 -1.36 -11.12 9.12
N GLN A 123 -0.63 -10.28 9.84
CA GLN A 123 0.80 -10.47 10.08
C GLN A 123 1.07 -11.72 10.94
N LEU A 124 0.19 -12.03 11.88
CA LEU A 124 0.32 -13.18 12.78
C LEU A 124 -0.22 -14.46 12.14
N ASP A 125 -1.37 -14.38 11.51
CA ASP A 125 -2.00 -15.47 10.77
C ASP A 125 -2.59 -14.97 9.45
N PRO A 126 -1.88 -15.14 8.32
CA PRO A 126 -2.38 -14.74 6.99
C PRO A 126 -3.67 -15.45 6.56
N ALA A 127 -4.02 -16.58 7.20
CA ALA A 127 -5.21 -17.37 6.90
C ALA A 127 -6.42 -17.00 7.78
N ASP A 128 -6.27 -16.12 8.77
CA ASP A 128 -7.33 -15.70 9.70
C ASP A 128 -8.58 -15.22 8.94
N ALA A 129 -9.59 -16.06 8.88
CA ALA A 129 -10.85 -15.78 8.18
C ALA A 129 -11.65 -14.65 8.83
N GLU A 130 -11.59 -14.51 10.16
CA GLU A 130 -12.29 -13.47 10.92
C GLU A 130 -11.64 -12.07 10.70
N ALA A 131 -10.35 -12.02 10.38
CA ALA A 131 -9.67 -10.80 9.95
C ALA A 131 -9.89 -10.51 8.45
N ARG A 132 -9.85 -11.53 7.59
CA ARG A 132 -9.98 -11.38 6.13
C ARG A 132 -11.34 -10.84 5.71
N LYS A 133 -12.42 -11.32 6.31
CA LYS A 133 -13.79 -10.91 5.99
C LYS A 133 -14.05 -9.41 6.18
N PRO A 134 -13.84 -8.81 7.36
CA PRO A 134 -14.01 -7.36 7.53
C PRO A 134 -12.99 -6.55 6.72
N ARG A 135 -11.77 -7.06 6.49
CA ARG A 135 -10.78 -6.42 5.64
C ARG A 135 -11.28 -6.25 4.21
N ALA A 136 -11.81 -7.32 3.61
CA ALA A 136 -12.36 -7.27 2.25
C ALA A 136 -13.55 -6.29 2.15
N ALA A 137 -14.44 -6.29 3.14
CA ALA A 137 -15.58 -5.38 3.19
C ALA A 137 -15.14 -3.92 3.31
N ALA A 138 -14.20 -3.60 4.21
CA ALA A 138 -13.66 -2.26 4.40
C ALA A 138 -12.91 -1.76 3.16
N ALA A 139 -12.07 -2.61 2.56
CA ALA A 139 -11.36 -2.28 1.32
C ALA A 139 -12.34 -2.00 0.18
N ARG A 140 -13.37 -2.81 0.00
CA ARG A 140 -14.41 -2.57 -1.00
C ARG A 140 -15.14 -1.25 -0.77
N ALA A 141 -15.53 -0.95 0.46
CA ALA A 141 -16.22 0.29 0.81
C ALA A 141 -15.36 1.53 0.55
N LEU A 142 -14.06 1.47 0.83
CA LEU A 142 -13.09 2.52 0.51
C LEU A 142 -12.87 2.65 -1.00
N GLY A 143 -12.71 1.54 -1.71
CA GLY A 143 -12.51 1.52 -3.15
C GLY A 143 -13.70 2.09 -3.92
N GLN A 144 -14.93 1.80 -3.52
CA GLN A 144 -16.14 2.35 -4.13
C GLN A 144 -16.25 3.88 -3.97
N ARG A 145 -15.57 4.47 -2.99
CA ARG A 145 -15.58 5.91 -2.71
C ARG A 145 -14.35 6.65 -3.24
N ALA A 146 -13.32 5.92 -3.63
CA ALA A 146 -12.11 6.53 -4.16
C ALA A 146 -12.37 7.07 -5.58
N SER A 147 -12.08 8.35 -5.80
CA SER A 147 -12.10 8.99 -7.12
C SER A 147 -10.89 8.55 -7.95
N ALA A 148 -9.72 8.51 -7.34
CA ALA A 148 -8.47 8.15 -8.00
C ALA A 148 -8.43 6.68 -8.44
N ALA A 149 -8.26 6.43 -9.73
CA ALA A 149 -8.35 5.10 -10.33
C ALA A 149 -7.33 4.10 -9.74
N ASN A 150 -6.09 4.55 -9.50
CA ASN A 150 -5.07 3.70 -8.90
C ASN A 150 -5.38 3.33 -7.44
N VAL A 151 -5.85 4.29 -6.63
CA VAL A 151 -6.26 4.04 -5.23
C VAL A 151 -7.46 3.11 -5.18
N ARG A 152 -8.46 3.37 -6.03
CA ARG A 152 -9.62 2.51 -6.22
C ARG A 152 -9.20 1.09 -6.61
N GLY A 153 -8.28 0.98 -7.57
CA GLY A 153 -7.73 -0.29 -8.04
C GLY A 153 -7.10 -1.08 -6.91
N TRP A 154 -6.25 -0.48 -6.09
CA TRP A 154 -5.62 -1.14 -4.95
C TRP A 154 -6.63 -1.69 -3.95
N TYR A 155 -7.60 -0.88 -3.53
CA TYR A 155 -8.62 -1.32 -2.57
C TYR A 155 -9.51 -2.44 -3.12
N LEU A 156 -9.99 -2.31 -4.38
CA LEU A 156 -10.86 -3.33 -4.97
C LEU A 156 -10.09 -4.63 -5.26
N THR A 157 -8.84 -4.54 -5.68
CA THR A 157 -7.98 -5.71 -5.90
C THR A 157 -7.77 -6.49 -4.60
N GLU A 158 -7.45 -5.80 -3.50
CA GLU A 158 -7.33 -6.43 -2.18
C GLU A 158 -8.61 -7.20 -1.79
N ALA A 159 -9.78 -6.57 -1.95
CA ALA A 159 -11.05 -7.23 -1.65
C ALA A 159 -11.27 -8.47 -2.53
N LEU A 160 -11.02 -8.37 -3.83
CA LEU A 160 -11.20 -9.47 -4.78
C LEU A 160 -10.21 -10.61 -4.54
N GLN A 161 -8.96 -10.31 -4.15
CA GLN A 161 -7.97 -11.34 -3.79
C GLN A 161 -8.40 -12.13 -2.55
N ILE A 162 -8.84 -11.42 -1.50
CA ILE A 162 -9.33 -12.07 -0.27
C ILE A 162 -10.53 -12.96 -0.55
N GLU A 163 -11.44 -12.53 -1.44
CA GLU A 163 -12.63 -13.27 -1.84
C GLU A 163 -12.33 -14.40 -2.84
N GLY A 164 -11.10 -14.55 -3.30
CA GLY A 164 -10.72 -15.57 -4.31
C GLY A 164 -11.28 -15.30 -5.71
N LYS A 165 -11.71 -14.05 -5.99
CA LYS A 165 -12.32 -13.64 -7.25
C LYS A 165 -11.35 -13.09 -8.29
N MET A 166 -10.08 -12.91 -7.92
CA MET A 166 -9.04 -12.49 -8.85
C MET A 166 -8.55 -13.67 -9.67
N GLN A 167 -8.53 -13.48 -10.98
CA GLN A 167 -8.00 -14.46 -11.92
C GLN A 167 -7.02 -13.82 -12.88
N PHE A 168 -5.95 -14.51 -13.19
CA PHE A 168 -5.01 -14.17 -14.25
C PHE A 168 -4.92 -15.35 -15.23
N LYS A 169 -5.27 -15.11 -16.49
CA LYS A 169 -5.35 -16.16 -17.53
C LYS A 169 -6.17 -17.39 -17.09
N GLY A 170 -7.32 -17.15 -16.45
CA GLY A 170 -8.22 -18.21 -16.00
C GLY A 170 -7.78 -18.97 -14.75
N GLN A 171 -6.67 -18.58 -14.12
CA GLN A 171 -6.18 -19.16 -12.86
C GLN A 171 -6.35 -18.17 -11.71
N PRO A 172 -6.66 -18.63 -10.48
CA PRO A 172 -6.71 -17.75 -9.32
C PRO A 172 -5.41 -16.98 -9.16
N LEU A 173 -5.51 -15.64 -9.06
CA LEU A 173 -4.37 -14.79 -8.80
C LEU A 173 -4.04 -14.82 -7.31
N THR A 174 -3.14 -15.70 -6.94
CA THR A 174 -2.61 -15.82 -5.58
C THR A 174 -1.20 -15.24 -5.51
N VAL A 175 -0.72 -14.90 -4.30
CA VAL A 175 0.67 -14.48 -4.09
C VAL A 175 1.65 -15.53 -4.62
N ASP A 176 1.34 -16.81 -4.43
CA ASP A 176 2.17 -17.91 -4.94
C ASP A 176 2.12 -18.03 -6.47
N ALA A 177 0.98 -17.70 -7.11
CA ALA A 177 0.90 -17.62 -8.55
C ALA A 177 1.76 -16.47 -9.10
N ILE A 178 1.72 -15.32 -8.44
CA ILE A 178 2.57 -14.16 -8.79
C ILE A 178 4.05 -14.48 -8.57
N ARG A 179 4.40 -15.07 -7.44
CA ARG A 179 5.79 -15.49 -7.14
C ARG A 179 6.31 -16.48 -8.18
N ARG A 180 5.51 -17.47 -8.56
CA ARG A 180 5.88 -18.42 -9.63
C ARG A 180 6.06 -17.74 -10.98
N PHE A 181 5.19 -16.80 -11.31
CA PHE A 181 5.28 -16.05 -12.56
C PHE A 181 6.51 -15.13 -12.61
N LEU A 182 6.83 -14.44 -11.52
CA LEU A 182 7.95 -13.50 -11.44
C LEU A 182 9.28 -14.16 -11.05
N GLY A 183 9.23 -15.26 -10.31
CA GLY A 183 10.40 -15.89 -9.71
C GLY A 183 10.92 -17.13 -10.44
N THR A 184 10.21 -17.63 -11.46
CA THR A 184 10.65 -18.81 -12.22
C THR A 184 10.52 -18.52 -13.70
N PRO A 185 11.60 -18.08 -14.35
CA PRO A 185 11.60 -17.95 -15.80
C PRO A 185 11.34 -19.32 -16.40
N THR A 186 10.46 -19.37 -17.41
CA THR A 186 10.23 -20.63 -18.15
C THR A 186 11.51 -21.03 -18.87
N ALA A 187 11.74 -22.34 -19.07
CA ALA A 187 12.89 -22.81 -19.87
C ALA A 187 12.94 -22.11 -21.23
N GLN A 188 11.78 -21.84 -21.83
CA GLN A 188 11.65 -21.14 -23.09
C GLN A 188 12.11 -19.67 -23.01
N ALA A 189 11.81 -18.99 -21.90
CA ALA A 189 12.28 -17.62 -21.66
C ALA A 189 13.80 -17.57 -21.42
N LEU A 190 14.36 -18.54 -20.70
CA LEU A 190 15.81 -18.64 -20.47
C LEU A 190 16.58 -18.91 -21.76
N VAL A 191 16.05 -19.77 -22.65
CA VAL A 191 16.67 -20.07 -23.95
C VAL A 191 16.59 -18.87 -24.91
N ALA A 192 15.52 -18.09 -24.83
CA ALA A 192 15.33 -16.91 -25.67
C ALA A 192 16.09 -15.67 -25.19
N ALA A 193 16.48 -15.63 -23.92
CA ALA A 193 17.20 -14.51 -23.33
C ALA A 193 18.72 -14.60 -23.63
N SER A 194 19.36 -13.44 -23.71
CA SER A 194 20.83 -13.36 -23.79
C SER A 194 21.50 -13.88 -22.52
N VAL A 195 22.80 -14.19 -22.61
CA VAL A 195 23.59 -14.61 -21.44
C VAL A 195 23.56 -13.53 -20.35
N ASP A 196 23.65 -12.25 -20.72
CA ASP A 196 23.62 -11.14 -19.76
C ASP A 196 22.28 -11.03 -19.04
N GLU A 197 21.16 -11.18 -19.75
CA GLU A 197 19.83 -11.20 -19.14
C GLU A 197 19.66 -12.39 -18.20
N ASN A 198 20.15 -13.57 -18.57
CA ASN A 198 20.12 -14.74 -17.71
C ASN A 198 20.99 -14.54 -16.45
N LEU A 199 22.18 -13.95 -16.58
CA LEU A 199 23.04 -13.61 -15.43
C LEU A 199 22.39 -12.58 -14.50
N GLN A 200 21.67 -11.59 -15.05
CA GLN A 200 20.90 -10.65 -14.22
C GLN A 200 19.77 -11.37 -13.47
N PHE A 201 19.09 -12.31 -14.12
CA PHE A 201 18.07 -13.13 -13.44
C PHE A 201 18.66 -13.92 -12.26
N VAL A 202 19.84 -14.53 -12.42
CA VAL A 202 20.49 -15.28 -11.36
C VAL A 202 20.77 -14.38 -10.14
N ARG A 203 21.14 -13.11 -10.33
CA ARG A 203 21.38 -12.15 -9.23
C ARG A 203 20.16 -11.97 -8.32
N TYR A 204 18.95 -12.03 -8.88
CA TYR A 204 17.70 -11.90 -8.11
C TYR A 204 17.25 -13.20 -7.45
N LEU A 205 17.75 -14.35 -7.90
CA LEU A 205 17.37 -15.66 -7.39
C LEU A 205 18.27 -16.17 -6.28
N VAL A 206 19.48 -15.62 -6.15
CA VAL A 206 20.42 -16.02 -5.11
C VAL A 206 19.99 -15.44 -3.77
N ASP A 207 19.62 -16.31 -2.84
CA ASP A 207 19.48 -15.96 -1.42
C ASP A 207 20.89 -16.05 -0.78
N PRO A 208 21.51 -14.92 -0.40
CA PRO A 208 22.87 -14.94 0.16
C PRO A 208 22.97 -15.80 1.42
N ARG A 209 21.92 -15.89 2.22
CA ARG A 209 21.89 -16.75 3.44
C ARG A 209 21.97 -18.25 3.11
N LYS A 210 21.51 -18.66 1.92
CA LYS A 210 21.61 -20.04 1.45
C LYS A 210 22.89 -20.30 0.66
N ALA A 211 23.56 -19.25 0.19
CA ALA A 211 24.82 -19.35 -0.51
C ALA A 211 26.03 -19.45 0.45
N GLU A 212 25.86 -19.07 1.71
CA GLU A 212 26.88 -19.17 2.77
C GLU A 212 26.86 -20.55 3.49
N ALA A 213 25.89 -21.43 3.19
CA ALA A 213 25.75 -22.76 3.76
C ALA A 213 26.38 -23.83 2.85
#